data_c9cdbf2ea1126f9bbb869ebe73130757
#
_entry.id   c9cdbf2ea1126f9bbb869ebe73130757
#
_cell.length_a   1.000
_cell.length_b   1.000
_cell.length_c   1.000
_cell.angle_alpha   90.00
_cell.angle_beta   90.00
_cell.angle_gamma   90.00
#
_symmetry.space_group_name_H-M   'P 1'
#
loop_
_entity.id
_entity.type
_entity.pdbx_description
1 polymer ?
#
loop_
_entity_poly.entity_id
_entity_poly.type
_entity_poly.pdbx_seq_one_letter_code
_entity_poly.pdbx_strand_id
1 'polypeptide(L)'
;MSDSYLNFANSAFGAKLTNVMGLPKPLLLARYRTDQPVLSGSLLLGGAPGAQLLSPLANAFAAIGVQTVAHRALPQWVALANQQGLMTGRWGVEDQPGAKVKALLFDATGLTDSNQSEAIYQFFHDAARSVLAGGRVVVIGRPPESCSSPRQATVQRALEGLTRSLGKELKRAITSNLVYCAQGAEDQLESTLRFLLSPRSTYVSGQVIRIGQPVGAQAPIDWAKPLAGKRVLVTGASRGIGAAIAEVMARDGAQVICLDVPQAQPGLDEIAARLGGRALAMDISAPDAPALLTEAALADGGWDVLVHNAGITRD
;
A
#
# COMPACT_ATOMS: atom_id res chain seq x y z
N MET A 1 -13.33 14.62 -11.36
CA MET A 1 -13.74 15.98 -10.93
C MET A 1 -12.54 16.66 -10.28
N SER A 2 -12.17 17.86 -10.74
CA SER A 2 -11.16 18.68 -10.08
C SER A 2 -11.83 19.36 -8.88
N ASP A 3 -11.28 19.20 -7.69
CA ASP A 3 -11.74 19.93 -6.50
C ASP A 3 -11.29 21.38 -6.61
N SER A 4 -12.22 22.27 -6.97
CA SER A 4 -11.94 23.69 -7.21
C SER A 4 -11.39 24.38 -5.95
N TYR A 5 -11.88 24.00 -4.77
CA TYR A 5 -11.38 24.53 -3.50
C TYR A 5 -9.95 24.05 -3.21
N LEU A 6 -9.66 22.77 -3.45
CA LEU A 6 -8.32 22.21 -3.28
C LEU A 6 -7.29 22.94 -4.15
N ASN A 7 -7.64 23.17 -5.43
CA ASN A 7 -6.78 23.88 -6.36
C ASN A 7 -6.60 25.34 -5.95
N PHE A 8 -7.67 26.03 -5.58
CA PHE A 8 -7.62 27.40 -5.08
C PHE A 8 -6.76 27.52 -3.80
N ALA A 9 -7.05 26.70 -2.77
CA ALA A 9 -6.35 26.75 -1.49
C ALA A 9 -4.85 26.44 -1.58
N ASN A 10 -4.42 25.71 -2.62
CA ASN A 10 -3.01 25.40 -2.89
C ASN A 10 -2.34 26.33 -3.92
N SER A 11 -3.09 27.28 -4.51
CA SER A 11 -2.50 28.34 -5.33
C SER A 11 -1.74 29.37 -4.46
N ALA A 12 -0.82 30.14 -5.07
CA ALA A 12 -0.02 31.12 -4.33
C ALA A 12 -0.90 32.20 -3.64
N PHE A 13 -1.97 32.64 -4.30
CA PHE A 13 -2.93 33.60 -3.76
C PHE A 13 -3.88 32.96 -2.75
N GLY A 14 -4.47 31.82 -3.10
CA GLY A 14 -5.41 31.11 -2.23
C GLY A 14 -4.77 30.63 -0.92
N ALA A 15 -3.50 30.23 -0.96
CA ALA A 15 -2.76 29.84 0.25
C ALA A 15 -2.57 30.99 1.25
N LYS A 16 -2.35 32.23 0.75
CA LYS A 16 -2.29 33.42 1.62
C LYS A 16 -3.66 33.75 2.21
N LEU A 17 -4.69 33.74 1.37
CA LEU A 17 -6.05 34.07 1.77
C LEU A 17 -6.61 33.06 2.80
N THR A 18 -6.47 31.75 2.53
CA THR A 18 -6.93 30.70 3.46
C THR A 18 -6.21 30.78 4.81
N ASN A 19 -4.92 31.16 4.82
CA ASN A 19 -4.15 31.33 6.05
C ASN A 19 -4.65 32.53 6.88
N VAL A 20 -4.94 33.67 6.22
CA VAL A 20 -5.47 34.86 6.88
C VAL A 20 -6.90 34.64 7.43
N MET A 21 -7.71 33.90 6.68
CA MET A 21 -9.10 33.61 7.05
C MET A 21 -9.26 32.40 7.98
N GLY A 22 -8.19 31.70 8.35
CA GLY A 22 -8.24 30.49 9.15
C GLY A 22 -8.97 29.30 8.49
N LEU A 23 -9.08 29.34 7.17
CA LEU A 23 -9.74 28.27 6.40
C LEU A 23 -8.87 27.02 6.28
N PRO A 24 -9.47 25.80 6.25
CA PRO A 24 -8.72 24.57 6.08
C PRO A 24 -7.89 24.57 4.79
N LYS A 25 -6.61 24.26 4.88
CA LYS A 25 -5.76 24.04 3.72
C LYS A 25 -5.58 22.53 3.49
N PRO A 26 -6.38 21.91 2.60
CA PRO A 26 -6.28 20.50 2.35
C PRO A 26 -4.94 20.17 1.66
N LEU A 27 -4.32 19.06 2.07
CA LEU A 27 -3.09 18.58 1.46
C LEU A 27 -3.36 17.97 0.08
N LEU A 28 -2.51 18.32 -0.88
CA LEU A 28 -2.49 17.63 -2.17
C LEU A 28 -1.96 16.20 -1.96
N LEU A 29 -2.85 15.23 -2.13
CA LEU A 29 -2.49 13.83 -2.02
C LEU A 29 -1.82 13.36 -3.31
N ALA A 30 -0.68 12.67 -3.15
CA ALA A 30 0.01 12.07 -4.28
C ALA A 30 -0.88 11.01 -4.95
N ARG A 31 -1.01 11.09 -6.27
CA ARG A 31 -1.67 10.06 -7.09
C ARG A 31 -0.63 9.22 -7.80
N TYR A 32 -0.90 7.94 -7.90
CA TYR A 32 -0.01 7.02 -8.61
C TYR A 32 0.07 7.36 -10.11
N ARG A 33 1.29 7.31 -10.62
CA ARG A 33 1.62 7.41 -12.05
C ARG A 33 2.66 6.34 -12.37
N THR A 34 2.58 5.77 -13.55
CA THR A 34 3.46 4.67 -14.00
C THR A 34 4.91 5.12 -14.23
N ASP A 35 5.12 6.40 -14.50
CA ASP A 35 6.42 7.03 -14.78
C ASP A 35 7.16 7.52 -13.52
N GLN A 36 6.64 7.26 -12.33
CA GLN A 36 7.22 7.72 -11.07
C GLN A 36 7.89 6.56 -10.32
N PRO A 37 8.97 6.85 -9.57
CA PRO A 37 9.54 5.86 -8.66
C PRO A 37 8.51 5.45 -7.60
N VAL A 38 8.62 4.23 -7.09
CA VAL A 38 7.75 3.72 -6.02
C VAL A 38 7.76 4.64 -4.81
N LEU A 39 8.93 5.16 -4.44
CA LEU A 39 9.10 6.12 -3.36
C LEU A 39 9.93 7.32 -3.85
N SER A 40 9.35 8.51 -3.78
CA SER A 40 10.05 9.77 -4.13
C SER A 40 10.78 10.34 -2.92
N GLY A 41 11.94 9.78 -2.57
CA GLY A 41 12.78 10.18 -1.44
C GLY A 41 13.33 8.98 -0.69
N SER A 42 14.06 9.23 0.39
CA SER A 42 14.69 8.18 1.19
C SER A 42 13.75 7.52 2.19
N LEU A 43 14.04 6.26 2.50
CA LEU A 43 13.41 5.47 3.53
C LEU A 43 14.39 5.31 4.69
N LEU A 44 13.96 5.66 5.91
CA LEU A 44 14.69 5.36 7.13
C LEU A 44 14.29 3.99 7.65
N LEU A 45 15.28 3.12 7.80
CA LEU A 45 15.12 1.78 8.33
C LEU A 45 15.57 1.70 9.79
N GLY A 46 14.71 1.14 10.61
CA GLY A 46 15.00 0.70 11.99
C GLY A 46 14.67 -0.76 12.18
N GLY A 47 15.15 -1.32 13.26
CA GLY A 47 14.86 -2.71 13.61
C GLY A 47 15.00 -2.98 15.09
N ALA A 48 14.22 -3.91 15.58
CA ALA A 48 14.34 -4.44 16.93
C ALA A 48 15.62 -5.29 17.07
N PRO A 49 16.13 -5.50 18.30
CA PRO A 49 17.14 -6.52 18.54
C PRO A 49 16.69 -7.87 17.97
N GLY A 50 17.55 -8.54 17.21
CA GLY A 50 17.23 -9.81 16.54
C GLY A 50 16.29 -9.68 15.32
N ALA A 51 16.17 -8.50 14.71
CA ALA A 51 15.43 -8.28 13.47
C ALA A 51 15.84 -9.30 12.38
N GLN A 52 14.85 -9.97 11.78
CA GLN A 52 15.08 -11.15 10.94
C GLN A 52 14.95 -10.86 9.44
N LEU A 53 14.49 -9.66 9.08
CA LEU A 53 14.15 -9.34 7.69
C LEU A 53 15.18 -8.46 6.97
N LEU A 54 16.33 -8.18 7.57
CA LEU A 54 17.29 -7.23 6.98
C LEU A 54 17.75 -7.67 5.59
N SER A 55 18.09 -8.95 5.40
CA SER A 55 18.52 -9.48 4.09
C SER A 55 17.38 -9.51 3.07
N PRO A 56 16.17 -10.06 3.36
CA PRO A 56 15.02 -9.96 2.46
C PRO A 56 14.63 -8.52 2.11
N LEU A 57 14.71 -7.59 3.07
CA LEU A 57 14.45 -6.17 2.83
C LEU A 57 15.48 -5.54 1.89
N ALA A 58 16.77 -5.91 2.02
CA ALA A 58 17.80 -5.40 1.12
C ALA A 58 17.54 -5.86 -0.32
N ASN A 59 17.18 -7.13 -0.53
CA ASN A 59 16.80 -7.66 -1.82
C ASN A 59 15.57 -6.94 -2.40
N ALA A 60 14.51 -6.79 -1.59
CA ALA A 60 13.29 -6.10 -2.01
C ALA A 60 13.55 -4.63 -2.37
N PHE A 61 14.32 -3.90 -1.56
CA PHE A 61 14.62 -2.50 -1.84
C PHE A 61 15.53 -2.32 -3.06
N ALA A 62 16.45 -3.24 -3.31
CA ALA A 62 17.24 -3.24 -4.55
C ALA A 62 16.35 -3.43 -5.78
N ALA A 63 15.43 -4.39 -5.74
CA ALA A 63 14.48 -4.64 -6.82
C ALA A 63 13.51 -3.47 -7.04
N ILE A 64 13.12 -2.76 -5.97
CA ILE A 64 12.21 -1.60 -6.03
C ILE A 64 12.93 -0.32 -6.45
N GLY A 65 14.23 -0.20 -6.19
CA GLY A 65 15.02 1.02 -6.41
C GLY A 65 14.84 2.06 -5.31
N VAL A 66 14.63 1.65 -4.04
CA VAL A 66 14.44 2.55 -2.90
C VAL A 66 15.78 2.94 -2.29
N GLN A 67 16.01 4.25 -2.16
CA GLN A 67 17.15 4.76 -1.39
C GLN A 67 16.88 4.61 0.11
N THR A 68 17.85 4.06 0.84
CA THR A 68 17.70 3.80 2.27
C THR A 68 18.71 4.58 3.10
N VAL A 69 18.33 4.87 4.36
CA VAL A 69 19.25 5.32 5.40
C VAL A 69 19.01 4.48 6.66
N ALA A 70 20.07 4.15 7.38
CA ALA A 70 20.00 3.33 8.59
C ALA A 70 19.84 4.20 9.83
N HIS A 71 18.89 3.86 10.71
CA HIS A 71 18.85 4.42 12.04
C HIS A 71 20.12 4.05 12.81
N ARG A 72 20.58 4.92 13.70
CA ARG A 72 21.81 4.72 14.50
C ARG A 72 21.86 3.38 15.26
N ALA A 73 20.70 2.87 15.65
CA ALA A 73 20.57 1.57 16.33
C ALA A 73 20.66 0.36 15.38
N LEU A 74 20.81 0.57 14.06
CA LEU A 74 20.87 -0.49 13.06
C LEU A 74 22.14 -0.39 12.18
N PRO A 75 23.36 -0.36 12.77
CA PRO A 75 24.59 -0.10 12.02
C PRO A 75 24.92 -1.20 10.98
N GLN A 76 24.49 -2.44 11.21
CA GLN A 76 24.71 -3.59 10.31
C GLN A 76 24.00 -3.42 8.95
N TRP A 77 22.96 -2.59 8.85
CA TRP A 77 22.26 -2.34 7.61
C TRP A 77 23.17 -1.80 6.50
N VAL A 78 24.09 -0.91 6.86
CA VAL A 78 24.96 -0.25 5.86
C VAL A 78 25.80 -1.25 5.09
N ALA A 79 26.41 -2.22 5.80
CA ALA A 79 27.21 -3.27 5.15
C ALA A 79 26.35 -4.16 4.27
N LEU A 80 25.19 -4.57 4.77
CA LEU A 80 24.26 -5.46 4.05
C LEU A 80 23.66 -4.79 2.80
N ALA A 81 23.25 -3.54 2.91
CA ALA A 81 22.71 -2.78 1.79
C ALA A 81 23.75 -2.56 0.69
N ASN A 82 24.99 -2.26 1.05
CA ASN A 82 26.09 -2.10 0.10
C ASN A 82 26.38 -3.41 -0.68
N GLN A 83 26.26 -4.57 -0.03
CA GLN A 83 26.39 -5.87 -0.69
C GLN A 83 25.35 -6.09 -1.80
N GLN A 84 24.17 -5.48 -1.64
CA GLN A 84 23.09 -5.51 -2.64
C GLN A 84 23.11 -4.32 -3.61
N GLY A 85 24.19 -3.53 -3.60
CA GLY A 85 24.31 -2.35 -4.48
C GLY A 85 23.37 -1.17 -4.11
N LEU A 86 22.78 -1.18 -2.92
CA LEU A 86 21.94 -0.10 -2.46
C LEU A 86 22.77 1.09 -1.98
N MET A 87 22.41 2.27 -2.47
CA MET A 87 22.90 3.50 -1.88
C MET A 87 22.26 3.68 -0.49
N THR A 88 23.08 3.76 0.54
CA THR A 88 22.65 3.91 1.92
C THR A 88 23.61 4.76 2.73
N GLY A 89 23.15 5.27 3.86
CA GLY A 89 23.93 6.07 4.80
C GLY A 89 23.42 5.85 6.21
N ARG A 90 24.04 6.53 7.16
CA ARG A 90 23.59 6.57 8.57
C ARG A 90 22.74 7.83 8.79
N TRP A 91 21.71 7.69 9.59
CA TRP A 91 20.79 8.76 9.95
C TRP A 91 20.94 9.13 11.43
N GLY A 92 20.97 10.43 11.74
CA GLY A 92 21.03 10.91 13.11
C GLY A 92 22.38 10.63 13.78
N VAL A 93 23.49 10.87 13.07
CA VAL A 93 24.85 10.72 13.62
C VAL A 93 25.25 12.01 14.33
N GLU A 94 25.86 11.89 15.53
CA GLU A 94 26.54 12.97 16.26
C GLU A 94 25.65 14.22 16.52
N ASP A 95 24.63 14.07 17.36
CA ASP A 95 23.75 15.16 17.85
C ASP A 95 23.11 16.07 16.79
N GLN A 96 23.23 15.72 15.52
CA GLN A 96 22.55 16.42 14.45
C GLN A 96 21.18 15.82 14.15
N PRO A 97 20.14 16.65 13.98
CA PRO A 97 18.86 16.15 13.55
C PRO A 97 18.99 15.46 12.20
N GLY A 98 18.54 14.23 12.11
CA GLY A 98 18.58 13.46 10.88
C GLY A 98 17.82 14.14 9.72
N ALA A 99 18.27 13.91 8.51
CA ALA A 99 17.65 14.43 7.31
C ALA A 99 16.16 14.04 7.21
N LYS A 100 15.35 14.87 6.52
CA LYS A 100 13.95 14.55 6.24
C LYS A 100 13.87 13.31 5.34
N VAL A 101 12.92 12.43 5.65
CA VAL A 101 12.71 11.16 4.94
C VAL A 101 11.27 11.05 4.44
N LYS A 102 11.08 10.26 3.39
CA LYS A 102 9.74 10.04 2.84
C LYS A 102 9.05 8.82 3.44
N ALA A 103 9.79 7.87 3.96
CA ALA A 103 9.23 6.71 4.62
C ALA A 103 10.02 6.31 5.87
N LEU A 104 9.32 5.69 6.82
CA LEU A 104 9.88 4.93 7.93
C LEU A 104 9.51 3.45 7.75
N LEU A 105 10.45 2.57 7.95
CA LEU A 105 10.18 1.14 8.09
C LEU A 105 10.87 0.63 9.34
N PHE A 106 10.12 -0.12 10.15
CA PHE A 106 10.65 -0.76 11.36
C PHE A 106 10.44 -2.27 11.32
N ASP A 107 11.54 -3.02 11.34
CA ASP A 107 11.51 -4.48 11.45
C ASP A 107 11.37 -4.89 12.92
N ALA A 108 10.16 -5.25 13.31
CA ALA A 108 9.79 -5.70 14.65
C ALA A 108 9.79 -7.24 14.80
N THR A 109 10.26 -7.99 13.80
CA THR A 109 10.21 -9.46 13.82
C THR A 109 11.06 -10.09 14.91
N GLY A 110 12.09 -9.37 15.40
CA GLY A 110 12.94 -9.81 16.48
C GLY A 110 12.34 -9.65 17.89
N LEU A 111 11.18 -8.99 18.03
CA LEU A 111 10.55 -8.79 19.34
C LEU A 111 9.96 -10.09 19.87
N THR A 112 10.45 -10.52 21.01
CA THR A 112 10.02 -11.74 21.72
C THR A 112 9.41 -11.45 23.10
N ASP A 113 9.59 -10.23 23.60
CA ASP A 113 9.08 -9.78 24.90
C ASP A 113 8.74 -8.29 24.87
N SER A 114 7.77 -7.86 25.70
CA SER A 114 7.35 -6.45 25.80
C SER A 114 8.44 -5.51 26.29
N ASN A 115 9.42 -5.99 27.04
CA ASN A 115 10.57 -5.19 27.49
C ASN A 115 11.42 -4.68 26.31
N GLN A 116 11.39 -5.37 25.17
CA GLN A 116 12.08 -4.94 23.95
C GLN A 116 11.33 -3.83 23.18
N SER A 117 10.13 -3.43 23.64
CA SER A 117 9.35 -2.33 23.02
C SER A 117 10.08 -0.98 23.11
N GLU A 118 11.08 -0.85 23.98
CA GLU A 118 11.94 0.33 24.04
C GLU A 118 12.58 0.63 22.68
N ALA A 119 12.98 -0.37 21.92
CA ALA A 119 13.55 -0.17 20.58
C ALA A 119 12.55 0.49 19.61
N ILE A 120 11.27 0.16 19.72
CA ILE A 120 10.19 0.83 18.95
C ILE A 120 10.11 2.30 19.38
N TYR A 121 10.04 2.55 20.69
CA TYR A 121 9.95 3.90 21.23
C TYR A 121 11.12 4.77 20.74
N GLN A 122 12.34 4.29 20.90
CA GLN A 122 13.54 5.04 20.50
C GLN A 122 13.52 5.39 19.00
N PHE A 123 13.19 4.42 18.15
CA PHE A 123 13.13 4.66 16.70
C PHE A 123 12.10 5.72 16.33
N PHE A 124 10.85 5.58 16.80
CA PHE A 124 9.78 6.53 16.44
C PHE A 124 9.93 7.88 17.14
N HIS A 125 10.46 7.92 18.38
CA HIS A 125 10.78 9.15 19.09
C HIS A 125 11.78 9.99 18.30
N ASP A 126 12.84 9.37 17.80
CA ASP A 126 13.87 10.06 17.02
C ASP A 126 13.36 10.50 15.65
N ALA A 127 12.63 9.62 14.96
CA ALA A 127 12.37 9.72 13.53
C ALA A 127 11.02 10.34 13.14
N ALA A 128 9.98 10.30 13.99
CA ALA A 128 8.61 10.65 13.59
C ALA A 128 8.48 12.07 13.02
N ARG A 129 9.22 13.05 13.57
CA ARG A 129 9.20 14.44 13.10
C ARG A 129 9.97 14.66 11.79
N SER A 130 10.75 13.69 11.36
CA SER A 130 11.53 13.75 10.12
C SER A 130 10.75 13.32 8.90
N VAL A 131 9.58 12.71 9.07
CA VAL A 131 8.73 12.26 7.96
C VAL A 131 8.12 13.45 7.23
N LEU A 132 8.32 13.50 5.93
CA LEU A 132 7.70 14.49 5.04
C LEU A 132 6.18 14.27 4.94
N ALA A 133 5.45 15.33 4.60
CA ALA A 133 4.03 15.23 4.31
C ALA A 133 3.73 14.19 3.22
N GLY A 134 2.62 13.46 3.37
CA GLY A 134 2.30 12.34 2.48
C GLY A 134 3.30 11.19 2.56
N GLY A 135 4.04 11.07 3.67
CA GLY A 135 5.00 10.00 3.90
C GLY A 135 4.35 8.65 4.23
N ARG A 136 5.17 7.63 4.35
CA ARG A 136 4.75 6.25 4.61
C ARG A 136 5.42 5.72 5.87
N VAL A 137 4.66 5.06 6.72
CA VAL A 137 5.18 4.29 7.84
C VAL A 137 4.76 2.84 7.68
N VAL A 138 5.73 1.95 7.73
CA VAL A 138 5.51 0.50 7.67
C VAL A 138 6.17 -0.14 8.88
N VAL A 139 5.40 -0.89 9.62
CA VAL A 139 5.92 -1.77 10.69
C VAL A 139 5.80 -3.20 10.19
N ILE A 140 6.84 -4.01 10.35
CA ILE A 140 6.78 -5.42 9.98
C ILE A 140 6.98 -6.27 11.22
N GLY A 141 6.06 -7.19 11.47
CA GLY A 141 6.08 -8.13 12.58
C GLY A 141 5.82 -9.57 12.16
N ARG A 142 5.79 -10.47 13.13
CA ARG A 142 5.37 -11.87 12.96
C ARG A 142 3.90 -12.02 13.33
N PRO A 143 3.14 -12.89 12.64
CA PRO A 143 1.75 -13.17 13.00
C PRO A 143 1.66 -13.64 14.46
N PRO A 144 0.86 -13.02 15.33
CA PRO A 144 0.78 -13.39 16.74
C PRO A 144 0.40 -14.85 16.97
N GLU A 145 -0.44 -15.40 16.12
CA GLU A 145 -0.90 -16.79 16.17
C GLU A 145 0.17 -17.83 15.85
N SER A 146 1.26 -17.42 15.20
CA SER A 146 2.40 -18.30 14.87
C SER A 146 3.61 -18.11 15.80
N CYS A 147 3.47 -17.27 16.83
CA CYS A 147 4.53 -17.04 17.80
C CYS A 147 4.74 -18.21 18.73
N SER A 148 6.00 -18.46 19.14
CA SER A 148 6.39 -19.60 19.96
C SER A 148 6.00 -19.46 21.45
N SER A 149 5.65 -18.24 21.90
CA SER A 149 5.28 -17.99 23.30
C SER A 149 4.20 -16.92 23.43
N PRO A 150 3.40 -16.95 24.55
CA PRO A 150 2.44 -15.88 24.81
C PRO A 150 3.05 -14.50 24.92
N ARG A 151 4.28 -14.38 25.45
CA ARG A 151 5.00 -13.10 25.56
C ARG A 151 5.30 -12.53 24.18
N GLN A 152 5.81 -13.35 23.27
CA GLN A 152 6.05 -12.97 21.89
C GLN A 152 4.74 -12.60 21.18
N ALA A 153 3.70 -13.41 21.30
CA ALA A 153 2.40 -13.13 20.72
C ALA A 153 1.83 -11.78 21.21
N THR A 154 2.01 -11.47 22.50
CA THR A 154 1.55 -10.21 23.08
C THR A 154 2.25 -9.00 22.49
N VAL A 155 3.59 -9.00 22.42
CA VAL A 155 4.34 -7.87 21.86
C VAL A 155 4.09 -7.71 20.36
N GLN A 156 3.96 -8.80 19.61
CA GLN A 156 3.62 -8.75 18.19
C GLN A 156 2.19 -8.22 17.97
N ARG A 157 1.21 -8.61 18.82
CA ARG A 157 -0.16 -8.07 18.77
C ARG A 157 -0.21 -6.57 19.10
N ALA A 158 0.62 -6.09 19.99
CA ALA A 158 0.68 -4.68 20.36
C ALA A 158 1.07 -3.76 19.17
N LEU A 159 1.72 -4.30 18.12
CA LEU A 159 2.05 -3.55 16.90
C LEU A 159 0.81 -3.03 16.16
N GLU A 160 -0.35 -3.69 16.29
CA GLU A 160 -1.61 -3.20 15.71
C GLU A 160 -2.05 -1.87 16.36
N GLY A 161 -1.96 -1.80 17.69
CA GLY A 161 -2.27 -0.58 18.44
C GLY A 161 -1.30 0.55 18.10
N LEU A 162 0.00 0.26 18.06
CA LEU A 162 1.04 1.20 17.64
C LEU A 162 0.75 1.77 16.26
N THR A 163 0.48 0.91 15.28
CA THR A 163 0.24 1.30 13.88
C THR A 163 -0.94 2.24 13.75
N ARG A 164 -2.04 1.94 14.44
CA ARG A 164 -3.24 2.79 14.46
C ARG A 164 -2.99 4.13 15.14
N SER A 165 -2.22 4.14 16.23
CA SER A 165 -1.84 5.37 16.94
C SER A 165 -0.95 6.25 16.05
N LEU A 166 0.07 5.69 15.42
CA LEU A 166 0.93 6.42 14.48
C LEU A 166 0.12 7.03 13.33
N GLY A 167 -0.84 6.28 12.77
CA GLY A 167 -1.71 6.77 11.69
C GLY A 167 -2.58 7.96 12.11
N LYS A 168 -2.97 8.06 13.39
CA LYS A 168 -3.74 9.19 13.93
C LYS A 168 -2.86 10.39 14.27
N GLU A 169 -1.70 10.14 14.88
CA GLU A 169 -0.87 11.20 15.46
C GLU A 169 0.03 11.90 14.45
N LEU A 170 0.55 11.20 13.45
CA LEU A 170 1.48 11.77 12.48
C LEU A 170 0.84 12.81 11.55
N LYS A 171 -0.47 12.77 11.35
CA LYS A 171 -1.20 13.74 10.51
C LYS A 171 -0.55 13.96 9.14
N ARG A 172 -0.68 15.12 8.54
CA ARG A 172 -0.02 15.55 7.29
C ARG A 172 -0.10 14.53 6.14
N ALA A 173 -1.23 13.78 6.05
CA ALA A 173 -1.44 12.69 5.09
C ALA A 173 -0.36 11.58 5.14
N ILE A 174 0.28 11.40 6.29
CA ILE A 174 1.20 10.29 6.52
C ILE A 174 0.36 9.05 6.84
N THR A 175 0.61 7.96 6.12
CA THR A 175 -0.08 6.69 6.38
C THR A 175 0.81 5.76 7.21
N SER A 176 0.19 4.94 8.06
CA SER A 176 0.89 3.94 8.88
C SER A 176 0.19 2.59 8.74
N ASN A 177 0.93 1.55 8.36
CA ASN A 177 0.40 0.21 8.15
C ASN A 177 1.32 -0.85 8.76
N LEU A 178 0.71 -1.96 9.19
CA LEU A 178 1.39 -3.13 9.72
C LEU A 178 1.41 -4.26 8.69
N VAL A 179 2.55 -4.90 8.55
CA VAL A 179 2.70 -6.12 7.76
C VAL A 179 3.09 -7.26 8.69
N TYR A 180 2.26 -8.27 8.80
CA TYR A 180 2.65 -9.53 9.40
C TYR A 180 3.22 -10.44 8.32
N CYS A 181 4.52 -10.72 8.42
CA CYS A 181 5.22 -11.65 7.53
C CYS A 181 5.36 -13.01 8.22
N ALA A 182 4.73 -14.04 7.68
CA ALA A 182 4.87 -15.40 8.20
C ALA A 182 6.33 -15.88 8.00
N GLN A 183 6.77 -16.79 8.86
CA GLN A 183 8.06 -17.45 8.70
C GLN A 183 8.06 -18.28 7.40
N GLY A 184 9.11 -18.15 6.58
CA GLY A 184 9.19 -18.76 5.25
C GLY A 184 8.49 -17.96 4.14
N ALA A 185 7.99 -16.76 4.44
CA ALA A 185 7.38 -15.85 3.46
C ALA A 185 8.20 -14.57 3.25
N GLU A 186 9.43 -14.53 3.75
CA GLU A 186 10.26 -13.33 3.77
C GLU A 186 10.56 -12.79 2.36
N ASP A 187 10.68 -13.66 1.38
CA ASP A 187 10.93 -13.30 -0.02
C ASP A 187 9.68 -12.75 -0.75
N GLN A 188 8.51 -12.77 -0.08
CA GLN A 188 7.25 -12.26 -0.65
C GLN A 188 6.97 -10.79 -0.28
N LEU A 189 7.92 -10.09 0.35
CA LEU A 189 7.75 -8.72 0.82
C LEU A 189 7.62 -7.69 -0.30
N GLU A 190 8.25 -7.93 -1.46
CA GLU A 190 8.39 -6.93 -2.52
C GLU A 190 7.05 -6.35 -2.98
N SER A 191 6.07 -7.19 -3.28
CA SER A 191 4.74 -6.77 -3.75
C SER A 191 4.06 -5.82 -2.77
N THR A 192 4.02 -6.19 -1.49
CA THR A 192 3.41 -5.40 -0.43
C THR A 192 4.16 -4.08 -0.21
N LEU A 193 5.49 -4.10 -0.24
CA LEU A 193 6.31 -2.90 -0.10
C LEU A 193 6.14 -1.95 -1.29
N ARG A 194 6.07 -2.44 -2.53
CA ARG A 194 5.75 -1.65 -3.71
C ARG A 194 4.41 -0.93 -3.56
N PHE A 195 3.41 -1.60 -3.01
CA PHE A 195 2.10 -0.99 -2.76
C PHE A 195 2.17 0.06 -1.63
N LEU A 196 2.66 -0.33 -0.44
CA LEU A 196 2.63 0.52 0.75
C LEU A 196 3.54 1.75 0.65
N LEU A 197 4.68 1.66 -0.02
CA LEU A 197 5.61 2.76 -0.18
C LEU A 197 5.21 3.73 -1.31
N SER A 198 4.35 3.29 -2.22
CA SER A 198 3.92 4.09 -3.38
C SER A 198 2.69 4.94 -3.11
N PRO A 199 2.36 5.89 -4.02
CA PRO A 199 1.09 6.61 -4.00
C PRO A 199 -0.17 5.74 -4.19
N ARG A 200 -0.04 4.46 -4.58
CA ARG A 200 -1.17 3.52 -4.65
C ARG A 200 -1.87 3.37 -3.30
N SER A 201 -1.12 3.46 -2.18
CA SER A 201 -1.64 3.30 -0.81
C SER A 201 -1.99 4.60 -0.11
N THR A 202 -2.16 5.71 -0.83
CA THR A 202 -2.38 7.05 -0.25
C THR A 202 -3.59 7.09 0.70
N TYR A 203 -4.61 6.28 0.47
CA TYR A 203 -5.82 6.19 1.30
C TYR A 203 -5.83 4.99 2.25
N VAL A 204 -4.72 4.25 2.35
CA VAL A 204 -4.62 3.04 3.18
C VAL A 204 -3.79 3.36 4.42
N SER A 205 -4.43 3.45 5.58
CA SER A 205 -3.78 3.72 6.87
C SER A 205 -4.45 2.94 7.99
N GLY A 206 -3.67 2.53 8.99
CA GLY A 206 -4.14 1.76 10.14
C GLY A 206 -4.48 0.31 9.82
N GLN A 207 -4.06 -0.19 8.66
CA GLN A 207 -4.38 -1.55 8.20
C GLN A 207 -3.31 -2.56 8.59
N VAL A 208 -3.77 -3.82 8.70
CA VAL A 208 -2.93 -4.99 8.93
C VAL A 208 -2.94 -5.85 7.67
N ILE A 209 -1.78 -6.01 7.05
CA ILE A 209 -1.58 -6.86 5.87
C ILE A 209 -0.84 -8.11 6.31
N ARG A 210 -1.26 -9.26 5.79
CA ARG A 210 -0.63 -10.54 6.10
C ARG A 210 0.01 -11.13 4.86
N ILE A 211 1.27 -11.52 4.99
CA ILE A 211 2.01 -12.24 3.95
C ILE A 211 2.18 -13.68 4.44
N GLY A 212 1.54 -14.59 3.72
CA GLY A 212 1.66 -16.04 3.93
C GLY A 212 2.75 -16.66 3.07
N GLN A 213 3.02 -17.93 3.30
CA GLN A 213 3.91 -18.69 2.45
C GLN A 213 3.33 -18.80 1.04
N PRO A 214 4.18 -18.73 -0.01
CA PRO A 214 3.72 -18.88 -1.38
C PRO A 214 3.17 -20.28 -1.62
N VAL A 215 2.11 -20.37 -2.42
CA VAL A 215 1.55 -21.63 -2.88
C VAL A 215 2.03 -21.87 -4.31
N GLY A 216 2.85 -22.90 -4.51
CA GLY A 216 3.42 -23.25 -5.80
C GLY A 216 4.50 -22.27 -6.29
N ALA A 217 4.97 -22.52 -7.52
CA ALA A 217 5.97 -21.66 -8.16
C ALA A 217 5.37 -20.32 -8.54
N GLN A 218 6.07 -19.24 -8.20
CA GLN A 218 5.66 -17.89 -8.55
C GLN A 218 6.27 -17.51 -9.89
N ALA A 219 5.44 -17.09 -10.84
CA ALA A 219 5.92 -16.52 -12.09
C ALA A 219 6.50 -15.10 -11.86
N PRO A 220 7.51 -14.70 -12.65
CA PRO A 220 7.99 -13.32 -12.62
C PRO A 220 6.84 -12.33 -12.89
N ILE A 221 6.80 -11.26 -12.13
CA ILE A 221 5.76 -10.22 -12.25
C ILE A 221 6.31 -9.05 -13.06
N ASP A 222 5.63 -8.69 -14.14
CA ASP A 222 5.83 -7.38 -14.77
C ASP A 222 5.14 -6.29 -13.93
N TRP A 223 5.92 -5.55 -13.17
CA TRP A 223 5.39 -4.48 -12.30
C TRP A 223 4.80 -3.30 -13.05
N ALA A 224 5.04 -3.16 -14.35
CA ALA A 224 4.36 -2.18 -15.18
C ALA A 224 2.93 -2.62 -15.52
N LYS A 225 2.73 -3.94 -15.68
CA LYS A 225 1.43 -4.56 -15.98
C LYS A 225 1.21 -5.81 -15.11
N PRO A 226 1.04 -5.65 -13.79
CA PRO A 226 0.99 -6.78 -12.84
C PRO A 226 -0.23 -7.69 -13.02
N LEU A 227 -1.23 -7.26 -13.78
CA LEU A 227 -2.43 -8.04 -14.12
C LEU A 227 -2.44 -8.51 -15.58
N ALA A 228 -1.29 -8.48 -16.27
CA ALA A 228 -1.20 -8.97 -17.65
C ALA A 228 -1.66 -10.44 -17.74
N GLY A 229 -2.55 -10.72 -18.70
CA GLY A 229 -3.14 -12.04 -18.90
C GLY A 229 -4.24 -12.42 -17.90
N LYS A 230 -4.58 -11.55 -16.93
CA LYS A 230 -5.66 -11.77 -15.97
C LYS A 230 -7.01 -11.27 -16.49
N ARG A 231 -8.06 -12.03 -16.23
CA ARG A 231 -9.45 -11.64 -16.51
C ARG A 231 -10.11 -11.16 -15.24
N VAL A 232 -10.68 -9.95 -15.28
CA VAL A 232 -11.24 -9.27 -14.10
C VAL A 232 -12.68 -8.89 -14.37
N LEU A 233 -13.61 -9.44 -13.58
CA LEU A 233 -15.01 -8.98 -13.59
C LEU A 233 -15.17 -7.84 -12.57
N VAL A 234 -15.75 -6.72 -13.00
CA VAL A 234 -16.11 -5.60 -12.12
C VAL A 234 -17.62 -5.35 -12.20
N THR A 235 -18.31 -5.49 -11.07
CA THR A 235 -19.75 -5.21 -10.98
C THR A 235 -20.02 -3.74 -10.68
N GLY A 236 -21.12 -3.17 -11.26
CA GLY A 236 -21.41 -1.74 -11.16
C GLY A 236 -20.41 -0.87 -11.92
N ALA A 237 -19.94 -1.34 -13.07
CA ALA A 237 -18.80 -0.78 -13.80
C ALA A 237 -19.16 0.38 -14.74
N SER A 238 -20.44 0.67 -14.99
CA SER A 238 -20.84 1.67 -15.98
C SER A 238 -20.45 3.11 -15.61
N ARG A 239 -20.27 3.40 -14.31
CA ARG A 239 -19.95 4.76 -13.81
C ARG A 239 -19.32 4.74 -12.43
N GLY A 240 -18.87 5.92 -11.98
CA GLY A 240 -18.45 6.16 -10.60
C GLY A 240 -17.26 5.31 -10.18
N ILE A 241 -17.33 4.70 -8.99
CA ILE A 241 -16.25 3.93 -8.40
C ILE A 241 -15.94 2.69 -9.24
N GLY A 242 -16.97 1.96 -9.71
CA GLY A 242 -16.78 0.75 -10.52
C GLY A 242 -16.06 1.04 -11.84
N ALA A 243 -16.42 2.11 -12.54
CA ALA A 243 -15.71 2.55 -13.74
C ALA A 243 -14.23 2.89 -13.44
N ALA A 244 -13.96 3.61 -12.35
CA ALA A 244 -12.60 3.95 -11.93
C ALA A 244 -11.78 2.70 -11.57
N ILE A 245 -12.38 1.70 -10.94
CA ILE A 245 -11.74 0.40 -10.66
C ILE A 245 -11.42 -0.31 -11.98
N ALA A 246 -12.37 -0.39 -12.90
CA ALA A 246 -12.19 -1.01 -14.22
C ALA A 246 -11.03 -0.36 -14.99
N GLU A 247 -10.94 0.98 -14.98
CA GLU A 247 -9.83 1.74 -15.57
C GLU A 247 -8.46 1.36 -14.97
N VAL A 248 -8.39 1.23 -13.63
CA VAL A 248 -7.16 0.84 -12.95
C VAL A 248 -6.76 -0.59 -13.30
N MET A 249 -7.71 -1.53 -13.33
CA MET A 249 -7.43 -2.93 -13.68
C MET A 249 -6.95 -3.05 -15.13
N ALA A 250 -7.58 -2.33 -16.07
CA ALA A 250 -7.16 -2.31 -17.48
C ALA A 250 -5.77 -1.67 -17.65
N ARG A 251 -5.51 -0.54 -16.97
CA ARG A 251 -4.18 0.10 -16.94
C ARG A 251 -3.10 -0.87 -16.47
N ASP A 252 -3.40 -1.65 -15.47
CA ASP A 252 -2.48 -2.63 -14.87
C ASP A 252 -2.39 -3.94 -15.70
N GLY A 253 -3.04 -3.99 -16.88
CA GLY A 253 -2.89 -5.03 -17.91
C GLY A 253 -3.97 -6.10 -17.95
N ALA A 254 -5.02 -5.99 -17.12
CA ALA A 254 -6.11 -6.95 -17.12
C ALA A 254 -7.03 -6.84 -18.35
N GLN A 255 -7.60 -7.96 -18.75
CA GLN A 255 -8.78 -8.01 -19.59
C GLN A 255 -10.01 -7.81 -18.70
N VAL A 256 -10.70 -6.67 -18.85
CA VAL A 256 -11.79 -6.30 -17.95
C VAL A 256 -13.14 -6.65 -18.55
N ILE A 257 -13.96 -7.35 -17.77
CA ILE A 257 -15.37 -7.57 -18.02
C ILE A 257 -16.13 -6.56 -17.15
N CYS A 258 -16.75 -5.57 -17.80
CA CYS A 258 -17.54 -4.55 -17.14
C CYS A 258 -18.99 -5.05 -17.03
N LEU A 259 -19.51 -5.22 -15.81
CA LEU A 259 -20.87 -5.68 -15.57
C LEU A 259 -21.70 -4.57 -14.92
N ASP A 260 -22.91 -4.35 -15.41
CA ASP A 260 -23.90 -3.49 -14.77
C ASP A 260 -25.33 -3.93 -15.18
N VAL A 261 -26.35 -3.33 -14.57
CA VAL A 261 -27.76 -3.61 -14.92
C VAL A 261 -28.05 -3.23 -16.36
N PRO A 262 -29.04 -3.91 -17.06
CA PRO A 262 -29.37 -3.63 -18.45
C PRO A 262 -29.72 -2.17 -18.73
N GLN A 263 -30.31 -1.47 -17.77
CA GLN A 263 -30.66 -0.04 -17.91
C GLN A 263 -29.43 0.87 -18.04
N ALA A 264 -28.26 0.40 -17.62
CA ALA A 264 -26.98 1.13 -17.71
C ALA A 264 -26.18 0.78 -19.01
N GLN A 265 -26.76 0.02 -19.94
CA GLN A 265 -26.09 -0.48 -21.16
C GLN A 265 -25.28 0.59 -21.91
N PRO A 266 -25.81 1.81 -22.20
CA PRO A 266 -25.02 2.78 -22.96
C PRO A 266 -23.71 3.19 -22.30
N GLY A 267 -23.73 3.44 -20.97
CA GLY A 267 -22.51 3.76 -20.21
C GLY A 267 -21.59 2.56 -20.06
N LEU A 268 -22.16 1.35 -19.98
CA LEU A 268 -21.41 0.10 -19.91
C LEU A 268 -20.64 -0.17 -21.21
N ASP A 269 -21.27 0.04 -22.36
CA ASP A 269 -20.63 -0.12 -23.67
C ASP A 269 -19.53 0.91 -23.89
N GLU A 270 -19.77 2.16 -23.48
CA GLU A 270 -18.77 3.22 -23.56
C GLU A 270 -17.50 2.87 -22.75
N ILE A 271 -17.64 2.47 -21.49
CA ILE A 271 -16.49 2.12 -20.65
C ILE A 271 -15.77 0.88 -21.17
N ALA A 272 -16.51 -0.16 -21.58
CA ALA A 272 -15.92 -1.38 -22.10
C ALA A 272 -15.13 -1.12 -23.40
N ALA A 273 -15.69 -0.35 -24.34
CA ALA A 273 -15.01 0.02 -25.56
C ALA A 273 -13.74 0.85 -25.30
N ARG A 274 -13.78 1.81 -24.38
CA ARG A 274 -12.64 2.65 -24.00
C ARG A 274 -11.50 1.85 -23.37
N LEU A 275 -11.82 0.78 -22.64
CA LEU A 275 -10.83 -0.06 -21.98
C LEU A 275 -10.35 -1.24 -22.85
N GLY A 276 -10.94 -1.45 -24.04
CA GLY A 276 -10.72 -2.64 -24.83
C GLY A 276 -11.22 -3.92 -24.13
N GLY A 277 -12.21 -3.77 -23.25
CA GLY A 277 -12.83 -4.83 -22.46
C GLY A 277 -14.15 -5.31 -23.04
N ARG A 278 -14.92 -6.06 -22.25
CA ARG A 278 -16.23 -6.59 -22.62
C ARG A 278 -17.33 -6.04 -21.70
N ALA A 279 -18.47 -5.65 -22.29
CA ALA A 279 -19.70 -5.33 -21.56
C ALA A 279 -20.50 -6.59 -21.27
N LEU A 280 -21.06 -6.69 -20.06
CA LEU A 280 -21.98 -7.75 -19.65
C LEU A 280 -23.15 -7.11 -18.89
N ALA A 281 -24.29 -6.92 -19.60
CA ALA A 281 -25.49 -6.36 -19.00
C ALA A 281 -26.28 -7.45 -18.28
N MET A 282 -26.37 -7.32 -16.95
CA MET A 282 -27.05 -8.31 -16.12
C MET A 282 -27.43 -7.70 -14.76
N ASP A 283 -28.63 -8.03 -14.29
CA ASP A 283 -29.02 -7.77 -12.89
C ASP A 283 -28.52 -8.90 -12.00
N ILE A 284 -27.48 -8.63 -11.20
CA ILE A 284 -26.89 -9.63 -10.29
C ILE A 284 -27.82 -10.02 -9.12
N SER A 285 -28.94 -9.32 -8.93
CA SER A 285 -29.95 -9.66 -7.92
C SER A 285 -31.03 -10.60 -8.47
N ALA A 286 -31.05 -10.86 -9.78
CA ALA A 286 -31.99 -11.76 -10.40
C ALA A 286 -31.76 -13.23 -9.99
N PRO A 287 -32.81 -14.05 -9.84
CA PRO A 287 -32.67 -15.45 -9.39
C PRO A 287 -31.80 -16.33 -10.30
N ASP A 288 -31.73 -16.03 -11.58
CA ASP A 288 -30.93 -16.73 -12.59
C ASP A 288 -29.51 -16.19 -12.77
N ALA A 289 -29.16 -15.07 -12.11
CA ALA A 289 -27.84 -14.45 -12.20
C ALA A 289 -26.67 -15.42 -11.93
N PRO A 290 -26.73 -16.33 -10.92
CA PRO A 290 -25.62 -17.28 -10.70
C PRO A 290 -25.38 -18.20 -11.91
N ALA A 291 -26.44 -18.66 -12.57
CA ALA A 291 -26.32 -19.54 -13.73
C ALA A 291 -25.73 -18.79 -14.95
N LEU A 292 -26.22 -17.58 -15.22
CA LEU A 292 -25.73 -16.72 -16.29
C LEU A 292 -24.29 -16.26 -16.10
N LEU A 293 -23.90 -15.93 -14.85
CA LEU A 293 -22.51 -15.60 -14.50
C LEU A 293 -21.59 -16.80 -14.70
N THR A 294 -22.03 -17.99 -14.33
CA THR A 294 -21.27 -19.22 -14.52
C THR A 294 -21.06 -19.50 -16.02
N GLU A 295 -22.11 -19.38 -16.84
CA GLU A 295 -22.02 -19.56 -18.28
C GLU A 295 -21.05 -18.54 -18.89
N ALA A 296 -21.17 -17.26 -18.54
CA ALA A 296 -20.28 -16.20 -19.02
C ALA A 296 -18.82 -16.44 -18.60
N ALA A 297 -18.58 -16.90 -17.37
CA ALA A 297 -17.24 -17.21 -16.88
C ALA A 297 -16.64 -18.40 -17.64
N LEU A 298 -17.42 -19.46 -17.89
CA LEU A 298 -16.97 -20.62 -18.67
C LEU A 298 -16.65 -20.24 -20.11
N ALA A 299 -17.47 -19.40 -20.74
CA ALA A 299 -17.23 -18.90 -22.09
C ALA A 299 -15.94 -18.08 -22.20
N ASP A 300 -15.58 -17.34 -21.14
CA ASP A 300 -14.32 -16.61 -21.05
C ASP A 300 -13.11 -17.49 -20.71
N GLY A 301 -13.32 -18.77 -20.35
CA GLY A 301 -12.27 -19.65 -19.83
C GLY A 301 -11.85 -19.35 -18.37
N GLY A 302 -12.78 -18.80 -17.59
CA GLY A 302 -12.62 -18.44 -16.17
C GLY A 302 -12.25 -16.97 -15.95
N TRP A 303 -12.53 -16.49 -14.75
CA TRP A 303 -12.10 -15.16 -14.27
C TRP A 303 -11.12 -15.31 -13.11
N ASP A 304 -10.02 -14.57 -13.18
CA ASP A 304 -9.00 -14.60 -12.15
C ASP A 304 -9.35 -13.70 -10.95
N VAL A 305 -10.09 -12.61 -11.18
CA VAL A 305 -10.43 -11.61 -10.17
C VAL A 305 -11.90 -11.22 -10.31
N LEU A 306 -12.57 -11.16 -9.17
CA LEU A 306 -13.95 -10.68 -9.06
C LEU A 306 -13.99 -9.46 -8.13
N VAL A 307 -14.50 -8.33 -8.63
CA VAL A 307 -14.68 -7.10 -7.87
C VAL A 307 -16.17 -6.87 -7.63
N HIS A 308 -16.60 -7.10 -6.41
CA HIS A 308 -17.94 -6.76 -5.95
C HIS A 308 -18.02 -5.28 -5.58
N ASN A 309 -18.44 -4.45 -6.52
CA ASN A 309 -18.61 -3.01 -6.32
C ASN A 309 -20.08 -2.56 -6.44
N ALA A 310 -20.89 -3.29 -7.22
CA ALA A 310 -22.31 -2.95 -7.33
C ALA A 310 -22.98 -2.88 -5.96
N GLY A 311 -23.74 -1.82 -5.73
CA GLY A 311 -24.46 -1.61 -4.49
C GLY A 311 -25.50 -0.51 -4.67
N ILE A 312 -26.58 -0.61 -3.91
CA ILE A 312 -27.61 0.42 -3.77
C ILE A 312 -27.64 0.87 -2.32
N THR A 313 -27.61 2.18 -2.11
CA THR A 313 -27.96 2.77 -0.81
C THR A 313 -29.48 2.93 -0.77
N ARG A 314 -30.11 2.46 0.28
CA ARG A 314 -31.50 2.79 0.59
C ARG A 314 -31.45 3.85 1.67
N ASP A 315 -31.81 5.07 1.31
CA ASP A 315 -32.04 6.16 2.27
C ASP A 315 -33.36 5.93 3.00
#